data_dd8fe764dffa8dd1abbc961cc3aa7865
#
_entry.id   dd8fe764dffa8dd1abbc961cc3aa7865
#
_cell.length_a   1.000
_cell.length_b   1.000
_cell.length_c   1.000
_cell.angle_alpha   90.00
_cell.angle_beta   90.00
_cell.angle_gamma   90.00
#
_symmetry.space_group_name_H-M   'P 1'
#
loop_
_entity.id
_entity.type
_entity.pdbx_description
1 polymer ?
#
loop_
_entity_poly.entity_id
_entity_poly.type
_entity_poly.pdbx_seq_one_letter_code
_entity_poly.pdbx_strand_id
1 'polypeptide(L)'
;GDIFAHVGFNEELQASGHARLWERSREAMGSGELVMTNFVDFDMLYGHRRDPKGYGLALEEWDEELGRFLKELKEGDLLVITADHGNDPTWRGTDHTRERVPVLIHGAGAGDGGIRDTFSDVGATIGDWLGVKMDEGQSIL
;
A
#
# COMPACT_ATOMS: atom_id res chain seq x y z
N GLY A 1 17.86 9.04 13.99
CA GLY A 1 16.72 8.14 14.12
C GLY A 1 16.40 7.55 12.75
N ASP A 2 15.96 6.29 12.71
CA ASP A 2 15.64 5.62 11.46
C ASP A 2 14.46 6.33 10.80
N ILE A 3 14.66 6.81 9.60
CA ILE A 3 13.64 7.48 8.78
C ILE A 3 12.62 6.43 8.27
N PHE A 4 12.97 5.15 8.32
CA PHE A 4 12.13 4.05 7.83
C PHE A 4 11.72 3.11 8.94
N ALA A 5 10.44 2.88 9.09
CA ALA A 5 9.91 1.69 9.71
C ALA A 5 9.27 0.83 8.63
N HIS A 6 9.88 -0.29 8.31
CA HIS A 6 9.37 -1.24 7.34
C HIS A 6 8.63 -2.34 8.06
N VAL A 7 7.31 -2.37 7.92
CA VAL A 7 6.46 -3.49 8.33
C VAL A 7 6.33 -4.39 7.11
N GLY A 8 7.43 -5.05 6.79
CA GLY A 8 7.50 -5.86 5.60
C GLY A 8 7.28 -7.33 5.88
N PHE A 9 7.36 -8.04 4.82
CA PHE A 9 7.22 -9.45 4.70
C PHE A 9 8.27 -10.24 5.48
N ASN A 10 7.82 -11.23 6.26
CA ASN A 10 8.55 -12.43 6.62
C ASN A 10 7.58 -13.63 6.69
N GLU A 11 8.12 -14.86 6.73
CA GLU A 11 7.30 -16.08 6.74
C GLU A 11 6.33 -16.17 7.93
N GLU A 12 6.69 -15.60 9.07
CA GLU A 12 5.83 -15.54 10.24
C GLU A 12 4.63 -14.59 10.04
N LEU A 13 4.83 -13.50 9.30
CA LEU A 13 3.77 -12.53 9.00
C LEU A 13 2.78 -13.08 7.97
N GLN A 14 3.21 -13.94 7.06
CA GLN A 14 2.31 -14.65 6.14
C GLN A 14 1.31 -15.54 6.88
N ALA A 15 1.74 -16.21 7.94
CA ALA A 15 0.88 -17.10 8.73
C ALA A 15 -0.14 -16.35 9.59
N SER A 16 0.02 -15.04 9.76
CA SER A 16 -0.83 -14.20 10.62
C SER A 16 -1.78 -13.28 9.84
N GLY A 17 -1.67 -13.21 8.51
CA GLY A 17 -2.57 -12.48 7.63
C GLY A 17 -2.58 -10.96 7.81
N HIS A 18 -3.54 -10.32 7.18
CA HIS A 18 -3.69 -8.86 7.15
C HIS A 18 -3.84 -8.21 8.54
N ALA A 19 -4.55 -8.84 9.47
CA ALA A 19 -4.79 -8.28 10.79
C ALA A 19 -3.48 -7.94 11.53
N ARG A 20 -2.48 -8.84 11.47
CA ARG A 20 -1.20 -8.60 12.10
C ARG A 20 -0.37 -7.54 11.41
N LEU A 21 -0.47 -7.42 10.08
CA LEU A 21 0.21 -6.35 9.35
C LEU A 21 -0.36 -4.98 9.74
N TRP A 22 -1.67 -4.88 9.89
CA TRP A 22 -2.32 -3.67 10.39
C TRP A 22 -1.87 -3.30 11.81
N GLU A 23 -1.82 -4.29 12.72
CA GLU A 23 -1.33 -4.08 14.09
C GLU A 23 0.10 -3.54 14.08
N ARG A 24 0.99 -4.18 13.33
CA ARG A 24 2.40 -3.75 13.23
C ARG A 24 2.57 -2.41 12.53
N SER A 25 1.73 -2.08 11.56
CA SER A 25 1.74 -0.75 10.95
C SER A 25 1.40 0.33 11.97
N ARG A 26 0.39 0.08 12.83
CA ARG A 26 0.04 0.99 13.94
C ARG A 26 1.18 1.17 14.94
N GLU A 27 1.82 0.07 15.33
CA GLU A 27 2.98 0.12 16.21
C GLU A 27 4.13 0.96 15.61
N ALA A 28 4.39 0.77 14.31
CA ALA A 28 5.47 1.46 13.61
C ALA A 28 5.23 2.96 13.44
N MET A 29 3.97 3.41 13.27
CA MET A 29 3.61 4.84 13.12
C MET A 29 4.08 5.71 14.28
N GLY A 30 4.29 5.15 15.46
CA GLY A 30 4.82 5.88 16.62
C GLY A 30 6.34 6.06 16.64
N SER A 31 7.07 5.41 15.72
CA SER A 31 8.53 5.30 15.79
C SER A 31 9.29 5.81 14.56
N GLY A 32 8.63 6.17 13.46
CA GLY A 32 9.27 6.57 12.22
C GLY A 32 8.54 7.65 11.45
N GLU A 33 9.24 8.30 10.53
CA GLU A 33 8.67 9.29 9.61
C GLU A 33 8.03 8.64 8.37
N LEU A 34 8.50 7.46 7.98
CA LEU A 34 7.96 6.66 6.89
C LEU A 34 7.72 5.22 7.35
N VAL A 35 6.49 4.76 7.19
CA VAL A 35 6.10 3.36 7.39
C VAL A 35 5.65 2.78 6.06
N MET A 36 6.25 1.67 5.65
CA MET A 36 5.86 0.95 4.44
C MET A 36 5.42 -0.47 4.81
N THR A 37 4.19 -0.82 4.43
CA THR A 37 3.61 -2.15 4.69
C THR A 37 3.23 -2.80 3.38
N ASN A 38 3.64 -4.06 3.19
CA ASN A 38 3.26 -4.86 2.03
C ASN A 38 2.28 -5.98 2.44
N PHE A 39 1.04 -5.90 1.94
CA PHE A 39 -0.02 -6.88 2.14
C PHE A 39 0.04 -7.96 1.07
N VAL A 40 1.00 -8.86 1.18
CA VAL A 40 1.35 -9.86 0.14
C VAL A 40 0.28 -10.93 -0.11
N ASP A 41 -0.70 -11.10 0.77
CA ASP A 41 -1.73 -12.14 0.65
C ASP A 41 -2.59 -11.94 -0.61
N PHE A 42 -2.83 -10.70 -1.04
CA PHE A 42 -3.55 -10.41 -2.28
C PHE A 42 -2.88 -11.07 -3.48
N ASP A 43 -1.57 -11.00 -3.56
CA ASP A 43 -0.78 -11.64 -4.61
C ASP A 43 -0.65 -13.15 -4.38
N MET A 44 -0.09 -13.55 -3.24
CA MET A 44 0.33 -14.92 -3.00
C MET A 44 -0.81 -15.90 -2.75
N LEU A 45 -1.81 -15.50 -1.97
CA LEU A 45 -2.88 -16.42 -1.56
C LEU A 45 -4.06 -16.38 -2.52
N TYR A 46 -4.34 -15.25 -3.13
CA TYR A 46 -5.53 -15.07 -3.95
C TYR A 46 -5.21 -14.84 -5.43
N GLY A 47 -4.26 -13.97 -5.74
CA GLY A 47 -3.84 -13.64 -7.09
C GLY A 47 -3.26 -14.85 -7.84
N HIS A 48 -2.12 -15.35 -7.39
CA HIS A 48 -1.46 -16.52 -7.99
C HIS A 48 -2.27 -17.81 -7.92
N ARG A 49 -3.09 -17.96 -6.90
CA ARG A 49 -3.96 -19.16 -6.74
C ARG A 49 -5.26 -19.06 -7.51
N ARG A 50 -5.51 -17.95 -8.18
CA ARG A 50 -6.73 -17.72 -8.98
C ARG A 50 -8.01 -17.92 -8.17
N ASP A 51 -8.03 -17.34 -6.97
CA ASP A 51 -9.19 -17.33 -6.07
C ASP A 51 -9.86 -15.95 -6.02
N PRO A 52 -10.70 -15.62 -7.01
CA PRO A 52 -11.36 -14.31 -7.06
C PRO A 52 -12.33 -14.10 -5.90
N LYS A 53 -12.89 -15.18 -5.35
CA LYS A 53 -13.80 -15.08 -4.20
C LYS A 53 -13.03 -14.73 -2.93
N GLY A 54 -11.92 -15.42 -2.67
CA GLY A 54 -11.04 -15.12 -1.54
C GLY A 54 -10.43 -13.74 -1.67
N TYR A 55 -10.04 -13.32 -2.88
CA TYR A 55 -9.54 -11.97 -3.16
C TYR A 55 -10.57 -10.89 -2.77
N GLY A 56 -11.83 -11.07 -3.19
CA GLY A 56 -12.91 -10.12 -2.87
C GLY A 56 -13.17 -10.04 -1.37
N LEU A 57 -13.27 -11.18 -0.66
CA LEU A 57 -13.45 -11.19 0.79
C LEU A 57 -12.27 -10.54 1.53
N ALA A 58 -11.04 -10.79 1.08
CA ALA A 58 -9.85 -10.17 1.66
C ALA A 58 -9.83 -8.64 1.46
N LEU A 59 -10.34 -8.14 0.32
CA LEU A 59 -10.50 -6.70 0.08
C LEU A 59 -11.55 -6.08 1.02
N GLU A 60 -12.68 -6.75 1.24
CA GLU A 60 -13.72 -6.29 2.15
C GLU A 60 -13.18 -6.19 3.59
N GLU A 61 -12.49 -7.23 4.07
CA GLU A 61 -11.86 -7.23 5.39
C GLU A 61 -10.79 -6.14 5.52
N TRP A 62 -9.99 -5.96 4.47
CA TRP A 62 -8.95 -4.93 4.42
C TRP A 62 -9.55 -3.52 4.44
N ASP A 63 -10.65 -3.28 3.74
CA ASP A 63 -11.36 -2.00 3.70
C ASP A 63 -11.95 -1.64 5.08
N GLU A 64 -12.49 -2.61 5.81
CA GLU A 64 -12.95 -2.39 7.19
C GLU A 64 -11.81 -1.93 8.11
N GLU A 65 -10.64 -2.56 8.02
CA GLU A 65 -9.45 -2.16 8.78
C GLU A 65 -8.91 -0.81 8.34
N LEU A 66 -8.90 -0.52 7.04
CA LEU A 66 -8.58 0.80 6.52
C LEU A 66 -9.49 1.88 7.11
N GLY A 67 -10.79 1.62 7.17
CA GLY A 67 -11.76 2.53 7.77
C GLY A 67 -11.52 2.80 9.27
N ARG A 68 -10.91 1.86 10.00
CA ARG A 68 -10.45 2.05 11.40
C ARG A 68 -9.16 2.85 11.43
N PHE A 69 -8.20 2.48 10.59
CA PHE A 69 -6.88 3.10 10.50
C PHE A 69 -6.95 4.59 10.14
N LEU A 70 -7.82 4.98 9.21
CA LEU A 70 -8.03 6.37 8.83
C LEU A 70 -8.44 7.29 10.01
N LYS A 71 -9.09 6.73 11.04
CA LYS A 71 -9.48 7.48 12.25
C LYS A 71 -8.32 7.69 13.23
N GLU A 72 -7.24 6.95 13.06
CA GLU A 72 -6.04 7.01 13.89
C GLU A 72 -4.99 7.98 13.33
N LEU A 73 -5.11 8.33 12.04
CA LEU A 73 -4.25 9.32 11.37
C LEU A 73 -4.43 10.70 11.99
N LYS A 74 -3.33 11.42 12.10
CA LYS A 74 -3.27 12.78 12.65
C LYS A 74 -3.19 13.81 11.53
N GLU A 75 -3.43 15.06 11.88
CA GLU A 75 -3.13 16.18 11.00
C GLU A 75 -1.63 16.18 10.66
N GLY A 76 -1.32 16.21 9.37
CA GLY A 76 0.05 16.12 8.86
C GLY A 76 0.50 14.73 8.46
N ASP A 77 -0.29 13.67 8.73
CA ASP A 77 0.00 12.35 8.20
C ASP A 77 -0.44 12.23 6.73
N LEU A 78 0.39 11.60 5.93
CA LEU A 78 0.08 11.21 4.55
C LEU A 78 -0.05 9.70 4.46
N LEU A 79 -1.19 9.21 3.99
CA LEU A 79 -1.37 7.80 3.63
C LEU A 79 -1.38 7.66 2.12
N VAL A 80 -0.51 6.80 1.60
CA VAL A 80 -0.48 6.40 0.19
C VAL A 80 -0.79 4.91 0.10
N ILE A 81 -1.79 4.55 -0.70
CA ILE A 81 -2.17 3.16 -0.99
C ILE A 81 -1.93 2.93 -2.48
N THR A 82 -1.13 1.92 -2.78
CA THR A 82 -0.81 1.53 -4.16
C THR A 82 -0.51 0.03 -4.22
N ALA A 83 -0.12 -0.46 -5.38
CA ALA A 83 0.41 -1.81 -5.57
C ALA A 83 1.65 -1.75 -6.45
N ASP A 84 2.49 -2.76 -6.39
CA ASP A 84 3.72 -2.90 -7.17
C ASP A 84 3.47 -3.48 -8.58
N HIS A 85 2.38 -4.23 -8.76
CA HIS A 85 1.92 -4.79 -10.03
C HIS A 85 0.44 -5.19 -9.99
N GLY A 86 -0.12 -5.54 -11.15
CA GLY A 86 -1.43 -6.17 -11.27
C GLY A 86 -1.36 -7.69 -11.06
N ASN A 87 -2.39 -8.27 -10.49
CA ASN A 87 -2.59 -9.72 -10.44
C ASN A 87 -4.09 -10.04 -10.45
N ASP A 88 -4.68 -10.14 -11.65
CA ASP A 88 -6.09 -10.47 -11.82
C ASP A 88 -6.34 -11.95 -11.51
N PRO A 89 -7.05 -12.29 -10.43
CA PRO A 89 -7.33 -13.67 -10.04
C PRO A 89 -8.28 -14.41 -11.01
N THR A 90 -8.90 -13.70 -11.95
CA THR A 90 -9.75 -14.31 -13.00
C THR A 90 -8.99 -14.64 -14.28
N TRP A 91 -7.75 -14.16 -14.42
CA TRP A 91 -6.95 -14.40 -15.60
C TRP A 91 -6.43 -15.84 -15.66
N ARG A 92 -6.20 -16.34 -16.86
CA ARG A 92 -5.59 -17.67 -17.07
C ARG A 92 -4.11 -17.68 -16.72
N GLY A 93 -3.61 -18.80 -16.25
CA GLY A 93 -2.20 -18.96 -15.83
C GLY A 93 -1.98 -18.48 -14.39
N THR A 94 -0.74 -18.41 -13.96
CA THR A 94 -0.34 -18.06 -12.60
C THR A 94 0.53 -16.82 -12.51
N ASP A 95 0.85 -16.20 -13.65
CA ASP A 95 1.71 -15.03 -13.71
C ASP A 95 0.93 -13.75 -13.33
N HIS A 96 1.68 -12.70 -13.00
CA HIS A 96 1.13 -11.37 -12.82
C HIS A 96 0.47 -10.86 -14.11
N THR A 97 -0.44 -9.93 -13.95
CA THR A 97 -1.20 -9.36 -15.05
C THR A 97 -0.89 -7.86 -15.25
N ARG A 98 -1.38 -7.26 -16.31
CA ARG A 98 -0.91 -5.94 -16.79
C ARG A 98 -1.87 -4.79 -16.47
N GLU A 99 -2.69 -4.95 -15.48
CA GLU A 99 -3.59 -3.88 -15.02
C GLU A 99 -2.78 -2.72 -14.46
N ARG A 100 -3.31 -1.53 -14.63
CA ARG A 100 -2.84 -0.37 -13.89
C ARG A 100 -3.15 -0.55 -12.42
N VAL A 101 -2.21 -0.14 -11.58
CA VAL A 101 -2.41 -0.14 -10.13
C VAL A 101 -3.04 1.17 -9.68
N PRO A 102 -3.86 1.16 -8.62
CA PRO A 102 -4.39 2.37 -8.04
C PRO A 102 -3.30 3.18 -7.34
N VAL A 103 -3.49 4.49 -7.25
CA VAL A 103 -2.77 5.36 -6.31
C VAL A 103 -3.82 6.20 -5.59
N LEU A 104 -4.02 5.91 -4.31
CA LEU A 104 -4.96 6.63 -3.45
C LEU A 104 -4.16 7.38 -2.39
N ILE A 105 -4.44 8.68 -2.24
CA ILE A 105 -3.72 9.55 -1.30
C ILE A 105 -4.74 10.16 -0.34
N HIS A 106 -4.47 10.06 0.95
CA HIS A 106 -5.23 10.71 2.01
C HIS A 106 -4.30 11.61 2.84
N GLY A 107 -4.78 12.80 3.20
CA GLY A 107 -4.02 13.78 3.96
C GLY A 107 -3.55 15.00 3.16
N ALA A 108 -3.49 14.90 1.82
CA ALA A 108 -3.02 15.97 0.95
C ALA A 108 -4.12 16.84 0.33
N GLY A 109 -5.36 16.69 0.78
CA GLY A 109 -6.52 17.37 0.17
C GLY A 109 -7.18 16.54 -0.93
N ALA A 110 -8.20 17.11 -1.59
CA ALA A 110 -8.94 16.45 -2.66
C ALA A 110 -8.40 16.87 -4.03
N GLY A 111 -8.19 15.89 -4.90
CA GLY A 111 -7.71 16.13 -6.26
C GLY A 111 -7.76 14.87 -7.12
N ASP A 112 -7.49 15.02 -8.39
CA ASP A 112 -7.30 13.94 -9.34
C ASP A 112 -5.82 13.93 -9.77
N GLY A 113 -5.06 12.92 -9.32
CA GLY A 113 -3.65 12.74 -9.68
C GLY A 113 -3.41 12.32 -11.14
N GLY A 114 -4.48 11.99 -11.86
CA GLY A 114 -4.43 11.54 -13.24
C GLY A 114 -3.76 10.18 -13.42
N ILE A 115 -3.34 9.89 -14.65
CA ILE A 115 -2.60 8.67 -14.99
C ILE A 115 -1.11 8.98 -14.96
N ARG A 116 -0.35 8.13 -14.27
CA ARG A 116 1.09 8.26 -14.13
C ARG A 116 1.82 7.20 -14.93
N ASP A 117 2.99 7.53 -15.42
CA ASP A 117 3.76 6.65 -16.30
C ASP A 117 4.77 5.78 -15.55
N THR A 118 5.10 6.17 -14.31
CA THR A 118 6.16 5.49 -13.54
C THR A 118 5.85 5.44 -12.04
N PHE A 119 6.31 4.37 -11.38
CA PHE A 119 6.27 4.21 -9.93
C PHE A 119 7.13 5.23 -9.17
N SER A 120 8.13 5.81 -9.83
CA SER A 120 8.96 6.86 -9.22
C SER A 120 8.13 8.10 -8.84
N ASP A 121 6.95 8.31 -9.42
CA ASP A 121 6.04 9.38 -9.04
C ASP A 121 5.50 9.21 -7.62
N VAL A 122 5.28 7.97 -7.17
CA VAL A 122 4.93 7.69 -5.76
C VAL A 122 6.09 8.05 -4.83
N GLY A 123 7.32 7.66 -5.20
CA GLY A 123 8.52 8.03 -4.46
C GLY A 123 8.73 9.55 -4.38
N ALA A 124 8.57 10.24 -5.52
CA ALA A 124 8.67 11.69 -5.59
C ALA A 124 7.60 12.39 -4.73
N THR A 125 6.39 11.84 -4.69
CA THR A 125 5.29 12.34 -3.86
C THR A 125 5.61 12.23 -2.37
N ILE A 126 6.12 11.08 -1.94
CA ILE A 126 6.55 10.86 -0.55
C ILE A 126 7.72 11.77 -0.21
N GLY A 127 8.71 11.90 -1.11
CA GLY A 127 9.84 12.80 -0.95
C GLY A 127 9.40 14.25 -0.78
N ASP A 128 8.49 14.72 -1.63
CA ASP A 128 7.94 16.07 -1.57
C ASP A 128 7.25 16.35 -0.23
N TRP A 129 6.41 15.41 0.24
CA TRP A 129 5.76 15.50 1.54
C TRP A 129 6.73 15.58 2.71
N LEU A 130 7.81 14.81 2.66
CA LEU A 130 8.85 14.76 3.69
C LEU A 130 9.93 15.87 3.54
N GLY A 131 9.81 16.72 2.52
CA GLY A 131 10.81 17.76 2.23
C GLY A 131 12.13 17.22 1.72
N VAL A 132 12.13 16.03 1.14
CA VAL A 132 13.31 15.36 0.56
C VAL A 132 13.26 15.46 -0.97
N LYS A 133 14.31 16.03 -1.55
CA LYS A 133 14.40 16.12 -3.01
C LYS A 133 14.66 14.74 -3.63
N MET A 134 13.81 14.36 -4.57
CA MET A 134 13.99 13.16 -5.38
C MET A 134 14.53 13.55 -6.77
N ASP A 135 15.42 12.71 -7.33
CA ASP A 135 15.99 12.95 -8.65
C ASP A 135 15.10 12.41 -9.78
N GLU A 136 14.21 11.47 -9.46
CA GLU A 136 13.33 10.79 -10.41
C GLU A 136 11.87 10.91 -9.98
N GLY A 137 10.95 10.93 -10.96
CA GLY A 137 9.52 11.02 -10.75
C GLY A 137 9.01 12.45 -10.60
N GLN A 138 7.69 12.57 -10.59
CA GLN A 138 6.96 13.82 -10.39
C GLN A 138 5.96 13.65 -9.26
N SER A 139 5.99 14.56 -8.28
CA SER A 139 5.00 14.59 -7.20
C SER A 139 3.57 14.69 -7.77
N ILE A 140 2.65 14.04 -7.07
CA ILE A 140 1.20 14.06 -7.34
C ILE A 140 0.51 15.15 -6.52
N LEU A 141 1.22 15.69 -5.51
CA LEU A 141 0.74 16.76 -4.61
C LEU A 141 0.74 18.12 -5.28
#